data_0047b16100cbd356e04abe7d78f462d0
#
_entry.id   0047b16100cbd356e04abe7d78f462d0
#
_cell.length_a   1.000
_cell.length_b   1.000
_cell.length_c   1.000
_cell.angle_alpha   90.00
_cell.angle_beta   90.00
_cell.angle_gamma   90.00
#
_symmetry.space_group_name_H-M   'P 1'
#
loop_
_entity.id
_entity.type
_entity.pdbx_description
1 polymer ?
#
loop_
_entity_poly.entity_id
_entity_poly.type
_entity_poly.pdbx_seq_one_letter_code
_entity_poly.pdbx_strand_id
1 'polypeptide(L)'
;LLGNPEFLVLDEPVNGLDPAGMKEVRDLILKLNHEKNITILISSHLLDELSKIVTRYGIINDGMLIEEVTAAELNERCQHKLVFTVDDVQKAAAIFAETIPAEQIRIAGNQVILSSNLEEAAELNKRLVQQDVAVNSFWVHAEGLEQYFMKRIGG
;
A
#
# COMPACT_ATOMS: atom_id res chain seq x y z
N LEU A 1 -4.06 32.39 -1.97
CA LEU A 1 -2.81 32.50 -2.72
C LEU A 1 -2.74 33.85 -3.39
N LEU A 2 -1.62 34.54 -3.28
CA LEU A 2 -1.36 35.77 -4.04
C LEU A 2 -0.90 35.35 -5.45
N GLY A 3 -1.64 35.75 -6.47
CA GLY A 3 -1.40 35.35 -7.86
C GLY A 3 -2.10 34.03 -8.25
N ASN A 4 -1.84 33.56 -9.47
CA ASN A 4 -2.30 32.27 -9.98
C ASN A 4 -1.05 31.41 -10.27
N PRO A 5 -0.45 30.75 -9.25
CA PRO A 5 0.72 29.90 -9.47
C PRO A 5 0.30 28.65 -10.23
N GLU A 6 1.16 28.20 -11.15
CA GLU A 6 1.02 26.90 -11.83
C GLU A 6 1.68 25.77 -11.04
N PHE A 7 2.60 26.13 -10.14
CA PHE A 7 3.37 25.21 -9.31
C PHE A 7 3.46 25.71 -7.88
N LEU A 8 3.30 24.79 -6.91
CA LEU A 8 3.36 25.08 -5.47
C LEU A 8 4.27 24.07 -4.80
N VAL A 9 5.13 24.54 -3.91
CA VAL A 9 5.98 23.70 -3.06
C VAL A 9 5.53 23.87 -1.60
N LEU A 10 5.23 22.76 -0.94
CA LEU A 10 4.80 22.71 0.45
C LEU A 10 5.77 21.82 1.23
N ASP A 11 6.42 22.39 2.23
CA ASP A 11 7.31 21.67 3.13
C ASP A 11 6.57 21.37 4.43
N GLU A 12 6.38 20.06 4.72
CA GLU A 12 5.70 19.53 5.89
C GLU A 12 4.35 20.21 6.22
N PRO A 13 3.41 20.35 5.24
CA PRO A 13 2.24 21.21 5.40
C PRO A 13 1.24 20.75 6.46
N VAL A 14 1.29 19.49 6.88
CA VAL A 14 0.39 18.90 7.89
C VAL A 14 1.08 18.65 9.24
N ASN A 15 2.36 18.99 9.36
CA ASN A 15 3.12 18.72 10.58
C ASN A 15 2.61 19.56 11.75
N GLY A 16 2.41 18.91 12.90
CA GLY A 16 1.94 19.56 14.12
C GLY A 16 0.45 19.93 14.15
N LEU A 17 -0.32 19.54 13.15
CA LEU A 17 -1.77 19.73 13.13
C LEU A 17 -2.48 18.55 13.81
N ASP A 18 -3.65 18.84 14.38
CA ASP A 18 -4.58 17.81 14.81
C ASP A 18 -5.26 17.11 13.60
N PRO A 19 -5.92 15.96 13.79
CA PRO A 19 -6.55 15.23 12.68
C PRO A 19 -7.57 16.04 11.87
N ALA A 20 -8.26 17.00 12.50
CA ALA A 20 -9.20 17.88 11.81
C ALA A 20 -8.47 18.88 10.91
N GLY A 21 -7.42 19.52 11.42
CA GLY A 21 -6.56 20.42 10.66
C GLY A 21 -5.83 19.73 9.50
N MET A 22 -5.33 18.50 9.72
CA MET A 22 -4.74 17.69 8.64
C MET A 22 -5.73 17.43 7.51
N LYS A 23 -6.99 17.12 7.85
CA LYS A 23 -8.05 16.93 6.86
C LYS A 23 -8.33 18.21 6.08
N GLU A 24 -8.45 19.35 6.75
CA GLU A 24 -8.71 20.65 6.09
C GLU A 24 -7.60 21.02 5.09
N VAL A 25 -6.31 20.83 5.48
CA VAL A 25 -5.17 21.08 4.60
C VAL A 25 -5.18 20.14 3.41
N ARG A 26 -5.46 18.86 3.61
CA ARG A 26 -5.58 17.87 2.54
C ARG A 26 -6.68 18.25 1.54
N ASP A 27 -7.87 18.57 2.03
CA ASP A 27 -9.00 18.94 1.19
C ASP A 27 -8.67 20.21 0.38
N LEU A 28 -7.96 21.18 0.98
CA LEU A 28 -7.47 22.37 0.29
C LEU A 28 -6.46 22.01 -0.82
N ILE A 29 -5.50 21.14 -0.55
CA ILE A 29 -4.49 20.68 -1.54
C ILE A 29 -5.19 20.03 -2.74
N LEU A 30 -6.12 19.11 -2.49
CA LEU A 30 -6.90 18.46 -3.54
C LEU A 30 -7.70 19.46 -4.36
N LYS A 31 -8.34 20.42 -3.71
CA LYS A 31 -9.10 21.50 -4.37
C LYS A 31 -8.22 22.36 -5.27
N LEU A 32 -7.04 22.76 -4.78
CA LEU A 32 -6.09 23.56 -5.58
C LEU A 32 -5.60 22.78 -6.80
N ASN A 33 -5.32 21.50 -6.67
CA ASN A 33 -4.91 20.65 -7.78
C ASN A 33 -6.04 20.45 -8.80
N HIS A 34 -7.24 20.02 -8.35
CA HIS A 34 -8.35 19.67 -9.24
C HIS A 34 -9.04 20.88 -9.89
N GLU A 35 -9.30 21.95 -9.11
CA GLU A 35 -10.05 23.10 -9.61
C GLU A 35 -9.17 24.15 -10.27
N LYS A 36 -7.91 24.26 -9.84
CA LYS A 36 -6.97 25.28 -10.34
C LYS A 36 -5.87 24.74 -11.22
N ASN A 37 -5.81 23.40 -11.41
CA ASN A 37 -4.74 22.71 -12.18
C ASN A 37 -3.32 23.06 -11.67
N ILE A 38 -3.16 23.32 -10.38
CA ILE A 38 -1.86 23.61 -9.79
C ILE A 38 -1.12 22.31 -9.57
N THR A 39 0.11 22.21 -10.09
CA THR A 39 1.01 21.11 -9.73
C THR A 39 1.58 21.37 -8.34
N ILE A 40 1.47 20.38 -7.44
CA ILE A 40 1.88 20.56 -6.04
C ILE A 40 2.95 19.54 -5.68
N LEU A 41 4.10 20.03 -5.24
CA LEU A 41 5.17 19.24 -4.65
C LEU A 41 5.07 19.34 -3.12
N ILE A 42 5.03 18.19 -2.44
CA ILE A 42 4.86 18.14 -1.00
C ILE A 42 6.00 17.30 -0.40
N SER A 43 6.70 17.84 0.61
CA SER A 43 7.54 17.05 1.48
C SER A 43 6.74 16.62 2.72
N SER A 44 6.90 15.40 3.19
CA SER A 44 6.38 14.93 4.47
C SER A 44 7.05 13.64 4.91
N HIS A 45 7.11 13.44 6.22
CA HIS A 45 7.45 12.16 6.84
C HIS A 45 6.21 11.35 7.25
N LEU A 46 5.01 11.93 7.13
CA LEU A 46 3.73 11.28 7.43
C LEU A 46 3.18 10.59 6.18
N LEU A 47 3.73 9.40 5.88
CA LEU A 47 3.47 8.67 4.64
C LEU A 47 1.99 8.29 4.46
N ASP A 48 1.29 7.93 5.54
CA ASP A 48 -0.12 7.58 5.52
C ASP A 48 -1.02 8.77 5.13
N GLU A 49 -0.65 9.99 5.54
CA GLU A 49 -1.39 11.19 5.13
C GLU A 49 -1.09 11.58 3.68
N LEU A 50 0.18 11.44 3.24
CA LEU A 50 0.54 11.66 1.84
C LEU A 50 -0.18 10.70 0.90
N SER A 51 -0.30 9.43 1.26
CA SER A 51 -0.90 8.39 0.42
C SER A 51 -2.33 8.71 -0.03
N LYS A 52 -3.03 9.58 0.72
CA LYS A 52 -4.41 9.97 0.45
C LYS A 52 -4.55 11.04 -0.65
N ILE A 53 -3.45 11.72 -1.02
CA ILE A 53 -3.51 12.89 -1.91
C ILE A 53 -2.53 12.87 -3.05
N VAL A 54 -1.42 12.12 -2.94
CA VAL A 54 -0.37 12.15 -3.96
C VAL A 54 -0.65 11.16 -5.09
N THR A 55 -0.23 11.53 -6.28
CA THR A 55 -0.29 10.67 -7.47
C THR A 55 1.06 10.03 -7.78
N ARG A 56 2.15 10.58 -7.22
CA ARG A 56 3.52 10.15 -7.49
C ARG A 56 4.41 10.43 -6.28
N TYR A 57 5.35 9.53 -6.03
CA TYR A 57 6.34 9.65 -4.94
C TYR A 57 7.74 9.79 -5.52
N GLY A 58 8.54 10.64 -4.90
CA GLY A 58 9.99 10.68 -5.05
C GLY A 58 10.65 10.32 -3.73
N ILE A 59 11.49 9.29 -3.71
CA ILE A 59 12.26 8.87 -2.53
C ILE A 59 13.63 9.53 -2.61
N ILE A 60 13.94 10.34 -1.61
CA ILE A 60 15.23 11.05 -1.52
C ILE A 60 16.01 10.50 -0.32
N ASN A 61 17.27 10.17 -0.53
CA ASN A 61 18.23 9.83 0.53
C ASN A 61 19.59 10.46 0.22
N ASP A 62 20.22 11.02 1.22
CA ASP A 62 21.53 11.69 1.10
C ASP A 62 21.62 12.72 -0.06
N GLY A 63 20.51 13.47 -0.27
CA GLY A 63 20.41 14.49 -1.31
C GLY A 63 20.22 13.95 -2.73
N MET A 64 20.06 12.64 -2.91
CA MET A 64 19.81 12.00 -4.20
C MET A 64 18.40 11.46 -4.30
N LEU A 65 17.78 11.63 -5.46
CA LEU A 65 16.52 10.95 -5.80
C LEU A 65 16.83 9.49 -6.13
N ILE A 66 16.44 8.57 -5.22
CA ILE A 66 16.72 7.14 -5.36
C ILE A 66 15.70 6.46 -6.27
N GLU A 67 14.45 6.84 -6.11
CA GLU A 67 13.35 6.22 -6.85
C GLU A 67 12.23 7.23 -7.07
N GLU A 68 11.58 7.12 -8.24
CA GLU A 68 10.32 7.77 -8.55
C GLU A 68 9.30 6.69 -8.89
N VAL A 69 8.14 6.73 -8.26
CA VAL A 69 7.09 5.71 -8.40
C VAL A 69 5.71 6.33 -8.32
N THR A 70 4.76 5.86 -9.12
CA THR A 70 3.36 6.31 -9.03
C THR A 70 2.68 5.71 -7.80
N ALA A 71 1.64 6.38 -7.30
CA ALA A 71 0.84 5.86 -6.18
C ALA A 71 0.20 4.50 -6.52
N ALA A 72 -0.21 4.30 -7.76
CA ALA A 72 -0.76 3.03 -8.23
C ALA A 72 0.27 1.89 -8.16
N GLU A 73 1.46 2.09 -8.73
CA GLU A 73 2.56 1.12 -8.68
C GLU A 73 3.01 0.83 -7.24
N LEU A 74 3.06 1.88 -6.39
CA LEU A 74 3.43 1.72 -4.99
C LEU A 74 2.38 0.91 -4.22
N ASN A 75 1.09 1.18 -4.46
CA ASN A 75 0.00 0.41 -3.89
C ASN A 75 0.06 -1.06 -4.31
N GLU A 76 0.35 -1.37 -5.57
CA GLU A 76 0.54 -2.75 -6.03
C GLU A 76 1.71 -3.44 -5.32
N ARG A 77 2.82 -2.74 -5.09
CA ARG A 77 4.00 -3.26 -4.38
C ARG A 77 3.76 -3.45 -2.88
N CYS A 78 2.93 -2.57 -2.28
CA CYS A 78 2.54 -2.59 -0.87
C CYS A 78 1.25 -3.38 -0.61
N GLN A 79 0.77 -4.18 -1.60
CA GLN A 79 -0.46 -4.95 -1.44
C GLN A 79 -0.43 -5.86 -0.21
N HIS A 80 -1.54 -5.87 0.49
CA HIS A 80 -1.77 -6.81 1.56
C HIS A 80 -1.72 -8.24 1.01
N LYS A 81 -0.94 -9.09 1.65
CA LYS A 81 -0.82 -10.50 1.31
C LYS A 81 -1.48 -11.31 2.41
N LEU A 82 -2.34 -12.23 2.03
CA LEU A 82 -2.83 -13.25 2.93
C LEU A 82 -1.82 -14.40 2.95
N VAL A 83 -1.32 -14.75 4.12
CA VAL A 83 -0.38 -15.86 4.30
C VAL A 83 -1.06 -16.96 5.08
N PHE A 84 -1.23 -18.12 4.47
CA PHE A 84 -1.77 -19.32 5.09
C PHE A 84 -0.64 -20.32 5.33
N THR A 85 -0.46 -20.77 6.57
CA THR A 85 0.41 -21.90 6.91
C THR A 85 -0.46 -23.14 7.00
N VAL A 86 -0.21 -24.11 6.12
CA VAL A 86 -1.04 -25.29 5.95
C VAL A 86 -0.21 -26.57 5.99
N ASP A 87 -0.85 -27.71 6.17
CA ASP A 87 -0.23 -29.03 6.12
C ASP A 87 0.04 -29.48 4.66
N ASP A 88 -0.86 -29.19 3.72
CA ASP A 88 -0.72 -29.51 2.30
C ASP A 88 -0.82 -28.26 1.43
N VAL A 89 0.34 -27.69 1.11
CA VAL A 89 0.45 -26.46 0.30
C VAL A 89 0.00 -26.64 -1.14
N GLN A 90 0.17 -27.86 -1.72
CA GLN A 90 -0.21 -28.12 -3.10
C GLN A 90 -1.73 -28.19 -3.24
N LYS A 91 -2.38 -28.88 -2.31
CA LYS A 91 -3.82 -28.97 -2.24
C LYS A 91 -4.44 -27.59 -1.96
N ALA A 92 -3.87 -26.84 -1.00
CA ALA A 92 -4.32 -25.47 -0.70
C ALA A 92 -4.19 -24.55 -1.92
N ALA A 93 -3.07 -24.57 -2.62
CA ALA A 93 -2.88 -23.77 -3.82
C ALA A 93 -3.85 -24.13 -4.94
N ALA A 94 -4.16 -25.43 -5.13
CA ALA A 94 -5.15 -25.89 -6.10
C ALA A 94 -6.55 -25.37 -5.77
N ILE A 95 -6.95 -25.41 -4.49
CA ILE A 95 -8.23 -24.86 -4.00
C ILE A 95 -8.33 -23.36 -4.26
N PHE A 96 -7.26 -22.62 -4.01
CA PHE A 96 -7.24 -21.18 -4.27
C PHE A 96 -7.28 -20.85 -5.76
N ALA A 97 -6.61 -21.64 -6.60
CA ALA A 97 -6.59 -21.46 -8.06
C ALA A 97 -7.96 -21.58 -8.74
N GLU A 98 -8.98 -22.13 -8.06
CA GLU A 98 -10.34 -22.15 -8.57
C GLU A 98 -10.98 -20.75 -8.69
N THR A 99 -10.51 -19.78 -7.87
CA THR A 99 -11.08 -18.42 -7.80
C THR A 99 -10.05 -17.30 -7.87
N ILE A 100 -8.79 -17.61 -7.61
CA ILE A 100 -7.69 -16.64 -7.58
C ILE A 100 -6.76 -16.93 -8.76
N PRO A 101 -6.39 -15.92 -9.57
CA PRO A 101 -5.42 -16.08 -10.65
C PRO A 101 -4.09 -16.63 -10.17
N ALA A 102 -3.49 -17.52 -10.96
CA ALA A 102 -2.25 -18.23 -10.57
C ALA A 102 -1.07 -17.29 -10.26
N GLU A 103 -1.00 -16.14 -10.93
CA GLU A 103 0.01 -15.10 -10.69
C GLU A 103 -0.09 -14.44 -9.30
N GLN A 104 -1.25 -14.56 -8.66
CA GLN A 104 -1.50 -14.05 -7.31
C GLN A 104 -1.26 -15.10 -6.21
N ILE A 105 -0.92 -16.34 -6.59
CA ILE A 105 -0.68 -17.44 -5.66
C ILE A 105 0.81 -17.77 -5.66
N ARG A 106 1.43 -17.72 -4.49
CA ARG A 106 2.84 -18.07 -4.31
C ARG A 106 2.98 -19.10 -3.18
N ILE A 107 3.77 -20.14 -3.42
CA ILE A 107 4.14 -21.14 -2.41
C ILE A 107 5.54 -20.82 -1.87
N ALA A 108 5.70 -20.81 -0.55
CA ALA A 108 6.97 -20.61 0.14
C ALA A 108 7.05 -21.55 1.37
N GLY A 109 7.78 -22.66 1.24
CA GLY A 109 7.85 -23.68 2.29
C GLY A 109 6.48 -24.31 2.56
N ASN A 110 6.01 -24.19 3.81
CA ASN A 110 4.68 -24.64 4.24
C ASN A 110 3.60 -23.54 4.20
N GLN A 111 3.87 -22.48 3.43
CA GLN A 111 2.98 -21.32 3.32
C GLN A 111 2.46 -21.15 1.90
N VAL A 112 1.19 -20.77 1.79
CA VAL A 112 0.59 -20.25 0.58
C VAL A 112 0.32 -18.76 0.79
N ILE A 113 0.88 -17.93 -0.08
CA ILE A 113 0.81 -16.46 -0.02
C ILE A 113 -0.08 -16.01 -1.16
N LEU A 114 -1.13 -15.26 -0.84
CA LEU A 114 -2.08 -14.73 -1.78
C LEU A 114 -2.00 -13.21 -1.84
N SER A 115 -1.95 -12.65 -3.04
CA SER A 115 -2.14 -11.21 -3.28
C SER A 115 -3.63 -10.98 -3.56
N SER A 116 -4.46 -10.93 -2.50
CA SER A 116 -5.92 -10.90 -2.59
C SER A 116 -6.53 -9.96 -1.56
N ASN A 117 -7.82 -9.64 -1.72
CA ASN A 117 -8.56 -8.78 -0.80
C ASN A 117 -8.71 -9.43 0.58
N LEU A 118 -8.46 -8.63 1.64
CA LEU A 118 -8.60 -9.06 3.02
C LEU A 118 -9.99 -9.58 3.40
N GLU A 119 -11.02 -9.04 2.73
CA GLU A 119 -12.43 -9.38 2.96
C GLU A 119 -12.74 -10.85 2.65
N GLU A 120 -11.93 -11.48 1.81
CA GLU A 120 -12.09 -12.88 1.40
C GLU A 120 -11.41 -13.88 2.34
N ALA A 121 -10.57 -13.42 3.29
CA ALA A 121 -9.75 -14.29 4.13
C ALA A 121 -10.55 -15.35 4.90
N ALA A 122 -11.71 -14.97 5.46
CA ALA A 122 -12.57 -15.88 6.20
C ALA A 122 -13.18 -16.98 5.31
N GLU A 123 -13.62 -16.61 4.10
CA GLU A 123 -14.21 -17.56 3.15
C GLU A 123 -13.12 -18.49 2.58
N LEU A 124 -11.94 -17.98 2.28
CA LEU A 124 -10.79 -18.77 1.83
C LEU A 124 -10.37 -19.79 2.90
N ASN A 125 -10.30 -19.37 4.17
CA ASN A 125 -10.02 -20.29 5.29
C ASN A 125 -11.08 -21.39 5.40
N LYS A 126 -12.36 -21.03 5.33
CA LYS A 126 -13.47 -21.98 5.38
C LYS A 126 -13.41 -23.01 4.23
N ARG A 127 -13.05 -22.58 3.02
CA ARG A 127 -12.90 -23.48 1.86
C ARG A 127 -11.78 -24.50 2.07
N LEU A 128 -10.63 -24.10 2.64
CA LEU A 128 -9.54 -25.02 2.98
C LEU A 128 -10.00 -26.09 3.96
N VAL A 129 -10.64 -25.66 5.06
CA VAL A 129 -11.13 -26.60 6.10
C VAL A 129 -12.20 -27.53 5.55
N GLN A 130 -13.10 -27.06 4.70
CA GLN A 130 -14.14 -27.90 4.07
C GLN A 130 -13.58 -28.96 3.13
N GLN A 131 -12.39 -28.74 2.62
CA GLN A 131 -11.67 -29.69 1.76
C GLN A 131 -10.53 -30.42 2.50
N ASP A 132 -10.64 -30.58 3.81
CA ASP A 132 -9.69 -31.32 4.65
C ASP A 132 -8.24 -30.86 4.50
N VAL A 133 -8.00 -29.52 4.42
CA VAL A 133 -6.69 -28.90 4.55
C VAL A 133 -6.62 -28.28 5.94
N ALA A 134 -5.65 -28.72 6.74
CA ALA A 134 -5.45 -28.16 8.08
C ALA A 134 -4.72 -26.81 7.98
N VAL A 135 -5.39 -25.75 8.49
CA VAL A 135 -4.80 -24.41 8.56
C VAL A 135 -4.19 -24.22 9.94
N ASN A 136 -2.87 -24.24 10.02
CA ASN A 136 -2.15 -24.04 11.27
C ASN A 136 -2.20 -22.58 11.76
N SER A 137 -2.10 -21.65 10.80
CA SER A 137 -2.26 -20.22 11.03
C SER A 137 -2.55 -19.49 9.74
N PHE A 138 -3.22 -18.34 9.84
CA PHE A 138 -3.25 -17.38 8.74
C PHE A 138 -3.12 -15.96 9.30
N TRP A 139 -2.50 -15.08 8.55
CA TRP A 139 -2.38 -13.68 8.90
C TRP A 139 -2.28 -12.80 7.64
N VAL A 140 -2.53 -11.53 7.86
CA VAL A 140 -2.32 -10.51 6.85
C VAL A 140 -0.89 -10.00 6.96
N HIS A 141 -0.13 -10.16 5.90
CA HIS A 141 1.14 -9.48 5.75
C HIS A 141 0.90 -8.19 4.95
N ALA A 142 0.93 -7.05 5.64
CA ALA A 142 0.91 -5.74 5.01
C ALA A 142 2.36 -5.23 4.97
N GLU A 143 2.94 -5.12 3.80
CA GLU A 143 4.12 -4.29 3.65
C GLU A 143 3.65 -2.84 3.63
N GLY A 144 3.67 -2.18 4.80
CA GLY A 144 3.29 -0.77 4.91
C GLY A 144 4.22 0.13 4.08
N LEU A 145 3.71 1.29 3.67
CA LEU A 145 4.50 2.30 2.96
C LEU A 145 5.82 2.59 3.69
N GLU A 146 5.78 2.76 5.02
CA GLU A 146 6.98 2.99 5.83
C GLU A 146 8.04 1.90 5.66
N GLN A 147 7.63 0.62 5.68
CA GLN A 147 8.56 -0.50 5.49
C GLN A 147 9.17 -0.51 4.09
N TYR A 148 8.36 -0.19 3.08
CA TYR A 148 8.86 -0.04 1.71
C TYR A 148 9.94 1.02 1.62
N PHE A 149 9.68 2.21 2.17
CA PHE A 149 10.63 3.32 2.19
C PHE A 149 11.89 2.99 2.98
N MET A 150 11.76 2.41 4.19
CA MET A 150 12.90 2.03 5.02
C MET A 150 13.84 1.04 4.32
N LYS A 151 13.30 0.09 3.56
CA LYS A 151 14.11 -0.84 2.75
C LYS A 151 14.87 -0.14 1.63
N ARG A 152 14.34 0.94 1.06
CA ARG A 152 15.00 1.71 0.00
C ARG A 152 16.09 2.64 0.52
N ILE A 153 15.92 3.16 1.73
CA ILE A 153 16.84 4.10 2.36
C ILE A 153 17.95 3.35 3.13
N GLY A 154 17.67 2.16 3.65
CA GLY A 154 18.57 1.40 4.53
C GLY A 154 19.39 0.31 3.81
N GLY A 155 19.38 0.25 2.47
CA GLY A 155 20.13 -0.72 1.66
C GLY A 155 21.50 -0.18 1.22
#